data_cdcb66414f704bc845eb2bccba24c2f7
#
_entry.id   cdcb66414f704bc845eb2bccba24c2f7
#
_cell.length_a   1.000
_cell.length_b   1.000
_cell.length_c   1.000
_cell.angle_alpha   90.00
_cell.angle_beta   90.00
_cell.angle_gamma   90.00
#
_symmetry.space_group_name_H-M   'P 1'
#
loop_
_entity.id
_entity.type
_entity.pdbx_description
1 polymer ?
#
loop_
_entity_poly.entity_id
_entity_poly.type
_entity_poly.pdbx_seq_one_letter_code
_entity_poly.pdbx_strand_id
1 'polypeptide(L)'
;MRTVEAAKAAKAAEAVEAVEADGWDSVCGSRDLPVERGVAALLGDVQVAIFRTYDGALFAVGNQDPFSGAFVLSRGIVGSRGETPTVASPLHKQVFDLRTGRCLDSDGVVIPTYPVRERDGYVEVHVGTTAGWAPQ
;
A
#
# COMPACT_ATOMS: atom_id res chain seq x y z
N MET A 1 -2.20 13.61 -2.04
CA MET A 1 -2.05 12.41 -1.19
C MET A 1 -2.51 12.72 0.21
N ARG A 2 -2.99 11.74 0.89
CA ARG A 2 -3.34 11.95 2.27
C ARG A 2 -2.84 10.79 3.11
N THR A 3 -2.56 11.05 4.37
CA THR A 3 -2.24 10.01 5.32
C THR A 3 -3.51 9.71 6.12
N VAL A 4 -3.60 8.49 6.61
CA VAL A 4 -4.79 8.06 7.33
C VAL A 4 -4.50 7.80 8.80
N GLU A 5 -3.41 8.34 9.31
CA GLU A 5 -3.04 8.09 10.68
C GLU A 5 -4.12 8.50 11.68
N ALA A 6 -4.69 9.69 11.50
CA ALA A 6 -5.73 10.15 12.40
C ALA A 6 -7.01 9.33 12.24
N ALA A 7 -7.38 9.03 11.00
CA ALA A 7 -8.56 8.22 10.75
C ALA A 7 -8.35 6.80 11.29
N LYS A 8 -7.15 6.27 11.11
CA LYS A 8 -6.84 4.95 11.64
C LYS A 8 -6.91 4.92 13.15
N ALA A 9 -6.42 5.95 13.81
CA ALA A 9 -6.47 5.99 15.26
C ALA A 9 -7.90 5.96 15.78
N ALA A 10 -8.80 6.69 15.15
CA ALA A 10 -10.20 6.70 15.54
C ALA A 10 -10.87 5.36 15.25
N LYS A 11 -10.55 4.75 14.13
CA LYS A 11 -11.14 3.46 13.77
C LYS A 11 -10.52 2.31 14.53
N ALA A 12 -9.24 2.42 14.86
CA ALA A 12 -8.53 1.35 15.53
C ALA A 12 -9.12 1.06 16.92
N ALA A 13 -9.73 2.06 17.54
CA ALA A 13 -10.37 1.84 18.82
C ALA A 13 -11.48 0.79 18.74
N GLU A 14 -12.13 0.71 17.58
CA GLU A 14 -13.18 -0.29 17.37
C GLU A 14 -12.67 -1.56 16.72
N ALA A 15 -11.72 -1.41 15.79
CA ALA A 15 -11.29 -2.52 14.95
C ALA A 15 -10.14 -3.32 15.55
N VAL A 16 -9.39 -2.74 16.46
CA VAL A 16 -8.17 -3.36 16.98
C VAL A 16 -8.42 -4.75 17.56
N GLU A 17 -9.47 -4.90 18.31
CA GLU A 17 -9.74 -6.20 18.93
C GLU A 17 -9.97 -7.28 17.89
N ALA A 18 -10.80 -7.02 16.90
CA ALA A 18 -11.08 -7.99 15.87
C ALA A 18 -9.89 -8.17 14.93
N VAL A 19 -9.21 -7.08 14.60
CA VAL A 19 -8.10 -7.13 13.67
C VAL A 19 -6.91 -7.83 14.30
N GLU A 20 -6.63 -7.59 15.54
CA GLU A 20 -5.51 -8.24 16.20
C GLU A 20 -5.65 -9.75 16.23
N ALA A 21 -6.88 -10.25 16.36
CA ALA A 21 -7.11 -11.68 16.31
C ALA A 21 -6.75 -12.27 14.96
N ASP A 22 -6.93 -11.49 13.87
CA ASP A 22 -6.68 -11.92 12.50
C ASP A 22 -5.37 -11.42 11.95
N GLY A 23 -4.76 -10.41 12.59
CA GLY A 23 -3.57 -9.78 12.06
C GLY A 23 -3.82 -8.71 11.00
N TRP A 24 -5.06 -8.34 10.76
CA TRP A 24 -5.44 -7.33 9.79
C TRP A 24 -5.68 -6.00 10.45
N ASP A 25 -5.15 -4.94 9.87
CA ASP A 25 -5.38 -3.56 10.31
C ASP A 25 -6.35 -2.87 9.38
N SER A 26 -7.38 -2.26 9.95
CA SER A 26 -8.29 -1.41 9.21
C SER A 26 -7.61 -0.06 8.96
N VAL A 27 -7.47 0.31 7.71
CA VAL A 27 -6.72 1.50 7.32
C VAL A 27 -7.63 2.69 7.08
N CYS A 28 -8.69 2.49 6.31
CA CYS A 28 -9.62 3.57 5.97
C CYS A 28 -10.91 2.96 5.47
N GLY A 29 -11.94 3.79 5.38
CA GLY A 29 -13.17 3.36 4.72
C GLY A 29 -12.92 3.16 3.24
N SER A 30 -13.63 2.22 2.64
CA SER A 30 -13.48 1.94 1.22
C SER A 30 -13.70 3.17 0.35
N ARG A 31 -14.63 4.05 0.75
CA ARG A 31 -14.89 5.26 -0.02
C ARG A 31 -13.82 6.34 0.16
N ASP A 32 -12.92 6.15 1.11
CA ASP A 32 -11.84 7.10 1.34
C ASP A 32 -10.59 6.77 0.54
N LEU A 33 -10.64 5.72 -0.25
CA LEU A 33 -9.53 5.33 -1.12
C LEU A 33 -9.95 5.57 -2.57
N PRO A 34 -9.62 6.75 -3.13
CA PRO A 34 -9.99 7.07 -4.51
C PRO A 34 -9.26 6.20 -5.51
N VAL A 35 -9.88 6.03 -6.66
CA VAL A 35 -9.29 5.27 -7.75
C VAL A 35 -8.03 5.99 -8.24
N GLU A 36 -6.97 5.22 -8.42
CA GLU A 36 -5.68 5.68 -8.97
C GLU A 36 -4.98 6.74 -8.13
N ARG A 37 -5.29 6.76 -6.85
CA ARG A 37 -4.59 7.62 -5.90
C ARG A 37 -4.09 6.79 -4.74
N GLY A 38 -2.95 7.20 -4.21
CA GLY A 38 -2.37 6.52 -3.08
C GLY A 38 -2.79 7.13 -1.76
N VAL A 39 -2.89 6.28 -0.76
CA VAL A 39 -3.11 6.68 0.62
C VAL A 39 -1.99 6.06 1.44
N ALA A 40 -1.37 6.84 2.30
CA ALA A 40 -0.34 6.33 3.19
C ALA A 40 -0.96 5.98 4.53
N ALA A 41 -0.50 4.90 5.12
CA ALA A 41 -0.92 4.49 6.45
C ALA A 41 0.29 4.09 7.26
N LEU A 42 0.27 4.43 8.54
CA LEU A 42 1.28 3.98 9.48
C LEU A 42 0.68 2.85 10.31
N LEU A 43 1.21 1.65 10.15
CA LEU A 43 0.71 0.46 10.82
C LEU A 43 1.82 -0.06 11.72
N GLY A 44 1.77 0.31 13.00
CA GLY A 44 2.91 0.09 13.88
C GLY A 44 4.08 0.93 13.40
N ASP A 45 5.19 0.28 13.09
CA ASP A 45 6.37 0.96 12.57
C ASP A 45 6.45 0.93 11.04
N VAL A 46 5.44 0.39 10.38
CA VAL A 46 5.48 0.17 8.94
C VAL A 46 4.64 1.22 8.24
N GLN A 47 5.26 1.94 7.30
CA GLN A 47 4.52 2.87 6.43
C GLN A 47 4.14 2.15 5.15
N VAL A 48 2.86 2.13 4.87
CA VAL A 48 2.30 1.40 3.74
C VAL A 48 1.63 2.39 2.79
N ALA A 49 1.82 2.18 1.51
CA ALA A 49 1.11 2.91 0.46
C ALA A 49 0.04 1.98 -0.09
N ILE A 50 -1.21 2.46 -0.12
CA ILE A 50 -2.33 1.65 -0.58
C ILE A 50 -2.93 2.32 -1.79
N PHE A 51 -3.21 1.54 -2.82
CA PHE A 51 -3.73 2.03 -4.09
C PHE A 51 -4.94 1.23 -4.53
N ARG A 52 -5.87 1.92 -5.17
CA ARG A 52 -6.97 1.27 -5.89
C ARG A 52 -6.79 1.60 -7.37
N THR A 53 -6.64 0.58 -8.19
CA THR A 53 -6.51 0.79 -9.63
C THR A 53 -7.88 1.02 -10.26
N TYR A 54 -7.89 1.45 -11.53
CA TYR A 54 -9.13 1.83 -12.19
C TYR A 54 -10.13 0.66 -12.29
N ASP A 55 -9.62 -0.56 -12.28
CA ASP A 55 -10.47 -1.75 -12.34
C ASP A 55 -10.95 -2.22 -10.96
N GLY A 56 -10.64 -1.45 -9.92
CA GLY A 56 -11.08 -1.75 -8.56
C GLY A 56 -10.15 -2.62 -7.75
N ALA A 57 -9.05 -3.07 -8.33
CA ALA A 57 -8.10 -3.91 -7.60
C ALA A 57 -7.35 -3.09 -6.54
N LEU A 58 -7.02 -3.74 -5.44
CA LEU A 58 -6.31 -3.11 -4.33
C LEU A 58 -4.90 -3.63 -4.23
N PHE A 59 -3.97 -2.73 -3.94
CA PHE A 59 -2.57 -3.08 -3.73
C PHE A 59 -2.02 -2.31 -2.55
N ALA A 60 -1.17 -2.96 -1.77
CA ALA A 60 -0.50 -2.33 -0.64
C ALA A 60 0.98 -2.65 -0.74
N VAL A 61 1.80 -1.62 -0.73
CA VAL A 61 3.26 -1.76 -0.85
C VAL A 61 3.93 -0.89 0.21
N GLY A 62 5.21 -1.12 0.44
CA GLY A 62 5.97 -0.22 1.31
C GLY A 62 5.98 1.18 0.74
N ASN A 63 5.87 2.18 1.60
CA ASN A 63 5.79 3.58 1.17
C ASN A 63 7.15 4.20 0.89
N GLN A 64 8.24 3.52 1.25
CA GLN A 64 9.57 4.08 1.08
C GLN A 64 10.09 3.84 -0.33
N ASP A 65 10.51 4.92 -0.97
CA ASP A 65 11.22 4.86 -2.25
C ASP A 65 12.64 4.37 -1.95
N PRO A 66 13.05 3.19 -2.42
CA PRO A 66 14.36 2.65 -2.07
C PRO A 66 15.52 3.42 -2.69
N PHE A 67 15.28 4.24 -3.70
CA PHE A 67 16.35 5.01 -4.34
C PHE A 67 16.65 6.30 -3.59
N SER A 68 15.62 6.94 -3.04
CA SER A 68 15.80 8.19 -2.32
C SER A 68 15.77 8.02 -0.81
N GLY A 69 15.16 6.95 -0.32
CA GLY A 69 14.91 6.76 1.09
C GLY A 69 13.70 7.52 1.60
N ALA A 70 13.06 8.32 0.77
CA ALA A 70 11.90 9.10 1.20
C ALA A 70 10.62 8.25 1.19
N PHE A 71 9.71 8.57 2.10
CA PHE A 71 8.45 7.84 2.23
C PHE A 71 7.38 8.52 1.39
N VAL A 72 7.46 8.31 0.07
CA VAL A 72 6.67 9.08 -0.90
C VAL A 72 5.94 8.24 -1.94
N LEU A 73 6.02 6.91 -1.90
CA LEU A 73 5.39 6.12 -2.97
C LEU A 73 3.89 6.31 -3.03
N SER A 74 3.24 6.60 -1.91
CA SER A 74 1.81 6.89 -1.91
C SER A 74 1.46 8.14 -2.73
N ARG A 75 2.44 9.00 -2.99
CA ARG A 75 2.26 10.18 -3.84
C ARG A 75 2.60 9.91 -5.30
N GLY A 76 2.96 8.67 -5.61
CA GLY A 76 3.36 8.30 -6.95
C GLY A 76 2.20 8.28 -7.92
N ILE A 77 2.55 8.09 -9.17
CA ILE A 77 1.56 8.05 -10.25
C ILE A 77 1.23 6.61 -10.57
N VAL A 78 -0.03 6.27 -10.39
CA VAL A 78 -0.53 4.93 -10.71
C VAL A 78 -0.74 4.84 -12.22
N GLY A 79 -0.30 3.73 -12.79
CA GLY A 79 -0.45 3.51 -14.22
C GLY A 79 -0.35 2.04 -14.53
N SER A 80 0.10 1.75 -15.74
CA SER A 80 0.30 0.36 -16.15
C SER A 80 1.37 0.27 -17.22
N ARG A 81 2.02 -0.88 -17.28
CA ARG A 81 2.87 -1.27 -18.40
C ARG A 81 2.29 -2.56 -18.95
N GLY A 82 1.66 -2.49 -20.11
CA GLY A 82 0.87 -3.60 -20.59
C GLY A 82 -0.24 -3.89 -19.60
N GLU A 83 -0.29 -5.10 -19.10
CA GLU A 83 -1.31 -5.49 -18.10
C GLU A 83 -0.82 -5.38 -16.66
N THR A 84 0.41 -4.93 -16.47
CA THR A 84 0.99 -4.84 -15.14
C THR A 84 0.61 -3.52 -14.49
N PRO A 85 -0.11 -3.53 -13.36
CA PRO A 85 -0.39 -2.29 -12.64
C PRO A 85 0.88 -1.78 -11.98
N THR A 86 1.09 -0.47 -12.06
CA THR A 86 2.35 0.13 -11.61
C THR A 86 2.12 1.38 -10.79
N VAL A 87 3.17 1.75 -10.04
CA VAL A 87 3.28 3.09 -9.45
C VAL A 87 4.67 3.61 -9.78
N ALA A 88 4.72 4.88 -10.20
CA ALA A 88 5.99 5.55 -10.46
C ALA A 88 6.29 6.50 -9.31
N SER A 89 7.51 6.42 -8.78
CA SER A 89 7.94 7.30 -7.71
C SER A 89 7.88 8.76 -8.16
N PRO A 90 7.38 9.67 -7.33
CA PRO A 90 7.35 11.08 -7.71
C PRO A 90 8.73 11.73 -7.77
N LEU A 91 9.72 11.14 -7.14
CA LEU A 91 11.05 11.74 -7.06
C LEU A 91 11.93 11.34 -8.23
N HIS A 92 12.12 10.06 -8.43
CA HIS A 92 13.04 9.57 -9.47
C HIS A 92 12.32 8.89 -10.62
N LYS A 93 11.01 8.75 -10.51
CA LYS A 93 10.15 8.19 -11.54
C LYS A 93 10.42 6.73 -11.89
N GLN A 94 11.14 6.03 -11.05
CA GLN A 94 11.25 4.59 -11.21
C GLN A 94 9.88 3.95 -11.01
N VAL A 95 9.61 2.94 -11.80
CA VAL A 95 8.30 2.29 -11.86
C VAL A 95 8.37 0.95 -11.16
N PHE A 96 7.38 0.71 -10.30
CA PHE A 96 7.30 -0.54 -9.54
C PHE A 96 6.03 -1.29 -9.91
N ASP A 97 6.15 -2.60 -10.04
CA ASP A 97 5.01 -3.50 -10.23
C ASP A 97 4.27 -3.58 -8.90
N LEU A 98 3.00 -3.18 -8.89
CA LEU A 98 2.21 -3.19 -7.66
C LEU A 98 1.90 -4.58 -7.15
N ARG A 99 1.97 -5.60 -8.01
CA ARG A 99 1.67 -6.98 -7.61
C ARG A 99 2.84 -7.63 -6.90
N THR A 100 4.05 -7.31 -7.32
CA THR A 100 5.25 -8.00 -6.85
C THR A 100 6.21 -7.11 -6.08
N GLY A 101 6.07 -5.80 -6.22
CA GLY A 101 7.01 -4.85 -5.63
C GLY A 101 8.28 -4.66 -6.44
N ARG A 102 8.44 -5.36 -7.56
CA ARG A 102 9.67 -5.28 -8.33
C ARG A 102 9.78 -3.96 -9.07
N CYS A 103 10.95 -3.37 -9.02
CA CYS A 103 11.24 -2.20 -9.85
C CYS A 103 11.41 -2.65 -11.29
N LEU A 104 10.65 -2.04 -12.19
CA LEU A 104 10.70 -2.41 -13.60
C LEU A 104 11.84 -1.69 -14.35
N ASP A 105 12.46 -0.71 -13.70
CA ASP A 105 13.53 0.07 -14.31
C ASP A 105 14.91 -0.27 -13.76
N SER A 106 14.99 -1.13 -12.75
CA SER A 106 16.27 -1.53 -12.15
C SER A 106 16.18 -2.95 -11.63
N ASP A 107 17.08 -3.79 -12.07
CA ASP A 107 17.11 -5.18 -11.63
C ASP A 107 17.47 -5.27 -10.16
N GLY A 108 16.85 -6.21 -9.47
CA GLY A 108 17.19 -6.53 -8.09
C GLY A 108 16.63 -5.61 -7.04
N VAL A 109 15.89 -4.58 -7.44
CA VAL A 109 15.26 -3.67 -6.48
C VAL A 109 13.81 -4.10 -6.30
N VAL A 110 13.42 -4.35 -5.06
CA VAL A 110 12.07 -4.82 -4.74
C VAL A 110 11.60 -4.10 -3.48
N ILE A 111 10.36 -3.61 -3.50
CA ILE A 111 9.73 -3.06 -2.31
C ILE A 111 8.78 -4.11 -1.73
N PRO A 112 8.53 -4.08 -0.43
CA PRO A 112 7.61 -5.07 0.15
C PRO A 112 6.19 -4.86 -0.34
N THR A 113 5.46 -5.95 -0.46
CA THR A 113 4.02 -5.91 -0.75
C THR A 113 3.29 -6.61 0.38
N TYR A 114 2.06 -6.18 0.62
CA TYR A 114 1.27 -6.67 1.75
C TYR A 114 -0.11 -7.10 1.28
N PRO A 115 -0.67 -8.14 1.90
CA PRO A 115 -2.06 -8.51 1.62
C PRO A 115 -2.99 -7.34 1.94
N VAL A 116 -3.95 -7.10 1.06
CA VAL A 116 -4.94 -6.03 1.24
C VAL A 116 -6.29 -6.55 0.79
N ARG A 117 -7.33 -6.15 1.50
CA ARG A 117 -8.70 -6.57 1.17
C ARG A 117 -9.70 -5.51 1.60
N GLU A 118 -10.91 -5.63 1.06
CA GLU A 118 -12.05 -4.85 1.57
C GLU A 118 -12.94 -5.78 2.37
N ARG A 119 -13.37 -5.30 3.53
CA ARG A 119 -14.25 -6.07 4.37
C ARG A 119 -15.13 -5.12 5.16
N ASP A 120 -16.44 -5.33 5.07
CA ASP A 120 -17.43 -4.53 5.82
C ASP A 120 -17.29 -3.02 5.58
N GLY A 121 -16.93 -2.63 4.36
CA GLY A 121 -16.80 -1.24 4.00
C GLY A 121 -15.47 -0.60 4.36
N TYR A 122 -14.49 -1.39 4.79
CA TYR A 122 -13.16 -0.91 5.16
C TYR A 122 -12.09 -1.60 4.36
N VAL A 123 -11.02 -0.87 4.11
CA VAL A 123 -9.80 -1.42 3.51
C VAL A 123 -8.91 -1.88 4.65
N GLU A 124 -8.49 -3.13 4.57
CA GLU A 124 -7.65 -3.76 5.60
C GLU A 124 -6.35 -4.25 4.99
N VAL A 125 -5.26 -4.09 5.74
CA VAL A 125 -3.93 -4.51 5.31
C VAL A 125 -3.31 -5.39 6.38
N HIS A 126 -2.60 -6.43 5.96
CA HIS A 126 -1.93 -7.35 6.87
C HIS A 126 -0.42 -7.15 6.74
N VAL A 127 0.19 -6.41 7.66
CA VAL A 127 1.63 -6.13 7.59
C VAL A 127 2.48 -7.20 8.23
N GLY A 128 1.88 -8.12 8.94
CA GLY A 128 2.63 -9.25 9.51
C GLY A 128 3.06 -10.26 8.46
N THR A 129 2.48 -10.18 7.25
CA THR A 129 2.81 -11.06 6.14
C THR A 129 3.02 -10.21 4.91
N THR A 130 4.15 -10.36 4.23
CA THR A 130 4.40 -9.64 2.98
C THR A 130 4.02 -10.53 1.82
N ALA A 131 3.02 -10.11 1.06
CA ALA A 131 2.57 -10.85 -0.11
C ALA A 131 3.55 -10.62 -1.25
N GLY A 132 3.87 -11.65 -1.99
CA GLY A 132 4.77 -11.51 -3.14
C GLY A 132 6.21 -11.21 -2.77
N TRP A 133 6.50 -11.03 -1.51
CA TRP A 133 7.86 -10.82 -1.04
C TRP A 133 8.21 -11.95 -0.10
N ALA A 134 9.24 -12.65 -0.42
CA ALA A 134 9.59 -13.83 0.32
C ALA A 134 11.04 -13.72 0.76
N PRO A 135 11.28 -13.20 1.92
CA PRO A 135 12.65 -12.92 2.35
C PRO A 135 13.43 -14.14 2.74
N GLN A 136 12.88 -15.24 2.65
CA GLN A 136 13.43 -16.46 3.10
C GLN A 136 14.76 -16.81 2.64
#